data_ab00263268f26e95cb0789c53b42021f
#
_entry.id   ab00263268f26e95cb0789c53b42021f
#
_cell.length_a   1.000
_cell.length_b   1.000
_cell.length_c   1.000
_cell.angle_alpha   90.00
_cell.angle_beta   90.00
_cell.angle_gamma   90.00
#
_symmetry.space_group_name_H-M   'P 1'
#
loop_
_entity.id
_entity.type
_entity.pdbx_description
1 polymer ?
#
loop_
_entity_poly.entity_id
_entity_poly.type
_entity_poly.pdbx_seq_one_letter_code
_entity_poly.pdbx_strand_id
1 'polypeptide(L)'
;MEQTVKSMTTSPCGFQKIGVFGGSYNPVHCGHLQIAEAAREQFGLDQVWFVPAWIQPFKQGMQVVSASHRRQMLELALEPYPDFRICDYELEKKGISYTCDTIQALKAAMPDTHLYFIMGADSLDTFGTWYHPEKICACASILAAVRHRPGKSDELQRQADILRQSLNADIHFLQTPFYNISSTQIRQMDPKALAGQHLVPRSVLQYICDHHLYEEGVQANE
;
A
#
# COMPACT_ATOMS: atom_id res chain seq x y z
N MET A 1 17.16 -10.10 -7.75
CA MET A 1 16.61 -9.25 -6.67
C MET A 1 17.35 -7.91 -6.52
N GLU A 2 18.66 -7.89 -6.31
CA GLU A 2 19.42 -6.61 -6.34
C GLU A 2 19.34 -5.85 -7.67
N GLN A 3 19.18 -6.51 -8.79
CA GLN A 3 19.04 -5.88 -10.11
C GLN A 3 17.71 -5.14 -10.29
N THR A 4 16.60 -5.62 -9.71
CA THR A 4 15.28 -4.97 -9.83
C THR A 4 15.23 -3.67 -9.04
N VAL A 5 15.73 -3.69 -7.81
CA VAL A 5 15.83 -2.45 -7.01
C VAL A 5 16.83 -1.48 -7.65
N LYS A 6 17.94 -1.96 -8.19
CA LYS A 6 18.91 -1.14 -8.94
C LYS A 6 18.35 -0.54 -10.23
N SER A 7 17.48 -1.24 -10.96
CA SER A 7 16.86 -0.68 -12.18
C SER A 7 15.87 0.47 -11.88
N MET A 8 15.28 0.48 -10.68
CA MET A 8 14.37 1.54 -10.21
C MET A 8 15.11 2.78 -9.68
N THR A 9 16.38 2.62 -9.28
CA THR A 9 17.20 3.70 -8.68
C THR A 9 18.01 4.51 -9.69
N THR A 10 17.94 4.23 -10.99
CA THR A 10 18.70 4.90 -12.03
C THR A 10 18.14 6.26 -12.46
N SER A 11 17.66 7.09 -11.53
CA SER A 11 17.42 8.50 -11.81
C SER A 11 18.71 9.29 -11.55
N PRO A 12 19.14 10.18 -12.46
CA PRO A 12 20.41 10.93 -12.31
C PRO A 12 20.41 11.94 -11.15
N CYS A 13 19.26 12.24 -10.57
CA CYS A 13 19.09 12.91 -9.29
C CYS A 13 18.42 11.91 -8.35
N GLY A 14 19.15 11.43 -7.33
CA GLY A 14 18.59 10.51 -6.33
C GLY A 14 17.37 11.12 -5.66
N PHE A 15 16.27 10.35 -5.58
CA PHE A 15 15.10 10.76 -4.82
C PHE A 15 15.47 10.92 -3.36
N GLN A 16 15.04 12.02 -2.73
CA GLN A 16 15.30 12.28 -1.33
C GLN A 16 14.24 11.67 -0.42
N LYS A 17 12.97 11.65 -0.87
CA LYS A 17 11.82 11.19 -0.09
C LYS A 17 10.93 10.27 -0.91
N ILE A 18 10.79 9.04 -0.48
CA ILE A 18 9.93 8.04 -1.14
C ILE A 18 8.90 7.52 -0.16
N GLY A 19 7.62 7.55 -0.56
CA GLY A 19 6.54 6.84 0.12
C GLY A 19 6.50 5.38 -0.31
N VAL A 20 6.50 4.45 0.64
CA VAL A 20 6.35 3.01 0.40
C VAL A 20 4.98 2.59 0.87
N PHE A 21 4.11 2.23 -0.06
CA PHE A 21 2.74 1.87 0.23
C PHE A 21 2.50 0.39 -0.10
N GLY A 22 2.56 -0.44 0.95
CA GLY A 22 2.33 -1.88 0.85
C GLY A 22 0.86 -2.24 0.85
N GLY A 23 0.47 -3.25 0.07
CA GLY A 23 -0.91 -3.71 0.05
C GLY A 23 -1.14 -4.95 -0.79
N SER A 24 -2.28 -5.64 -0.58
CA SER A 24 -2.68 -6.72 -1.49
C SER A 24 -3.23 -6.20 -2.81
N TYR A 25 -3.82 -5.00 -2.82
CA TYR A 25 -4.46 -4.37 -3.99
C TYR A 25 -5.40 -5.33 -4.74
N ASN A 26 -6.35 -5.88 -4.01
CA ASN A 26 -7.26 -6.92 -4.49
C ASN A 26 -8.74 -6.48 -4.44
N PRO A 27 -9.17 -5.52 -5.30
CA PRO A 27 -8.40 -4.67 -6.21
C PRO A 27 -7.81 -3.40 -5.57
N VAL A 28 -6.97 -2.69 -6.32
CA VAL A 28 -6.67 -1.28 -6.06
C VAL A 28 -7.95 -0.45 -6.24
N HIS A 29 -8.09 0.64 -5.45
CA HIS A 29 -9.29 1.49 -5.48
C HIS A 29 -8.95 2.96 -5.20
N CYS A 30 -9.89 3.85 -5.46
CA CYS A 30 -9.69 5.31 -5.32
C CYS A 30 -9.20 5.72 -3.94
N GLY A 31 -9.60 5.01 -2.88
CA GLY A 31 -9.08 5.27 -1.53
C GLY A 31 -7.57 5.04 -1.38
N HIS A 32 -6.98 4.07 -2.10
CA HIS A 32 -5.53 3.91 -2.13
C HIS A 32 -4.85 5.09 -2.83
N LEU A 33 -5.37 5.50 -3.98
CA LEU A 33 -4.81 6.60 -4.77
C LEU A 33 -4.83 7.92 -3.98
N GLN A 34 -5.92 8.22 -3.30
CA GLN A 34 -6.05 9.43 -2.48
C GLN A 34 -5.13 9.43 -1.26
N ILE A 35 -4.94 8.28 -0.60
CA ILE A 35 -3.95 8.16 0.48
C ILE A 35 -2.55 8.46 -0.07
N ALA A 36 -2.21 7.92 -1.24
CA ALA A 36 -0.92 8.16 -1.87
C ALA A 36 -0.72 9.62 -2.27
N GLU A 37 -1.73 10.27 -2.86
CA GLU A 37 -1.69 11.71 -3.20
C GLU A 37 -1.54 12.57 -1.94
N ALA A 38 -2.37 12.33 -0.93
CA ALA A 38 -2.29 13.06 0.33
C ALA A 38 -0.91 12.90 1.00
N ALA A 39 -0.32 11.70 0.97
CA ALA A 39 1.01 11.47 1.49
C ALA A 39 2.07 12.26 0.70
N ARG A 40 2.00 12.20 -0.63
CA ARG A 40 2.91 12.92 -1.50
C ARG A 40 2.86 14.44 -1.26
N GLU A 41 1.67 15.00 -1.20
CA GLU A 41 1.48 16.44 -1.03
C GLU A 41 1.86 16.92 0.38
N GLN A 42 1.37 16.26 1.44
CA GLN A 42 1.58 16.71 2.82
C GLN A 42 3.03 16.56 3.30
N PHE A 43 3.75 15.56 2.79
CA PHE A 43 5.14 15.27 3.20
C PHE A 43 6.18 15.64 2.14
N GLY A 44 5.75 16.14 0.98
CA GLY A 44 6.64 16.54 -0.12
C GLY A 44 7.43 15.35 -0.63
N LEU A 45 6.75 14.20 -0.86
CA LEU A 45 7.40 13.01 -1.37
C LEU A 45 7.69 13.18 -2.86
N ASP A 46 8.88 12.79 -3.29
CA ASP A 46 9.26 12.80 -4.70
C ASP A 46 8.47 11.76 -5.48
N GLN A 47 8.27 10.59 -4.87
CA GLN A 47 7.50 9.48 -5.44
C GLN A 47 6.74 8.70 -4.37
N VAL A 48 5.68 8.00 -4.78
CA VAL A 48 5.05 6.95 -3.98
C VAL A 48 5.16 5.61 -4.72
N TRP A 49 5.76 4.63 -4.04
CA TRP A 49 5.93 3.27 -4.57
C TRP A 49 4.88 2.34 -3.99
N PHE A 50 4.01 1.84 -4.86
CA PHE A 50 3.02 0.83 -4.53
C PHE A 50 3.68 -0.54 -4.57
N VAL A 51 3.67 -1.24 -3.44
CA VAL A 51 4.32 -2.55 -3.27
C VAL A 51 3.23 -3.63 -3.15
N PRO A 52 2.85 -4.30 -4.27
CA PRO A 52 1.88 -5.37 -4.22
C PRO A 52 2.47 -6.60 -3.52
N ALA A 53 1.82 -7.02 -2.43
CA ALA A 53 2.24 -8.20 -1.68
C ALA A 53 2.04 -9.49 -2.51
N TRP A 54 2.98 -10.43 -2.43
CA TRP A 54 2.76 -11.78 -2.95
C TRP A 54 1.70 -12.50 -2.10
N ILE A 55 2.00 -12.75 -0.83
CA ILE A 55 1.06 -13.25 0.19
C ILE A 55 1.20 -12.39 1.45
N GLN A 56 0.13 -11.72 1.85
CA GLN A 56 0.13 -11.00 3.13
C GLN A 56 0.05 -11.98 4.30
N PRO A 57 0.87 -11.82 5.38
CA PRO A 57 0.89 -12.73 6.52
C PRO A 57 -0.49 -12.96 7.16
N PHE A 58 -1.30 -11.90 7.25
CA PHE A 58 -2.64 -11.95 7.86
C PHE A 58 -3.77 -12.39 6.91
N LYS A 59 -3.45 -12.72 5.64
CA LYS A 59 -4.44 -13.13 4.62
C LYS A 59 -4.13 -14.50 4.02
N GLN A 60 -3.37 -15.31 4.71
CA GLN A 60 -3.10 -16.69 4.27
C GLN A 60 -4.42 -17.48 4.19
N GLY A 61 -4.64 -18.19 3.08
CA GLY A 61 -5.86 -18.96 2.83
C GLY A 61 -7.08 -18.16 2.35
N MET A 62 -6.98 -16.84 2.21
CA MET A 62 -8.05 -16.04 1.58
C MET A 62 -7.93 -16.11 0.05
N GLN A 63 -9.08 -16.13 -0.63
CA GLN A 63 -9.12 -15.99 -2.10
C GLN A 63 -8.63 -14.61 -2.51
N VAL A 64 -7.49 -14.59 -3.18
CA VAL A 64 -6.88 -13.38 -3.75
C VAL A 64 -6.63 -13.68 -5.22
N VAL A 65 -7.04 -12.80 -6.12
CA VAL A 65 -6.72 -12.97 -7.54
C VAL A 65 -5.20 -12.96 -7.74
N SER A 66 -4.74 -13.59 -8.82
CA SER A 66 -3.31 -13.79 -9.07
C SER A 66 -2.50 -12.49 -8.95
N ALA A 67 -1.22 -12.63 -8.65
CA ALA A 67 -0.32 -11.49 -8.55
C ALA A 67 -0.25 -10.69 -9.86
N SER A 68 -0.35 -11.37 -11.01
CA SER A 68 -0.37 -10.74 -12.33
C SER A 68 -1.59 -9.84 -12.54
N HIS A 69 -2.79 -10.29 -12.16
CA HIS A 69 -4.00 -9.46 -12.23
C HIS A 69 -3.91 -8.24 -11.32
N ARG A 70 -3.40 -8.41 -10.09
CA ARG A 70 -3.28 -7.31 -9.13
C ARG A 70 -2.27 -6.26 -9.59
N ARG A 71 -1.15 -6.72 -10.15
CA ARG A 71 -0.13 -5.86 -10.77
C ARG A 71 -0.70 -5.09 -11.96
N GLN A 72 -1.44 -5.78 -12.85
CA GLN A 72 -2.04 -5.13 -14.02
C GLN A 72 -3.09 -4.09 -13.63
N MET A 73 -3.92 -4.38 -12.62
CA MET A 73 -4.87 -3.40 -12.09
C MET A 73 -4.16 -2.17 -11.49
N LEU A 74 -3.02 -2.37 -10.80
CA LEU A 74 -2.20 -1.26 -10.33
C LEU A 74 -1.65 -0.44 -11.49
N GLU A 75 -1.10 -1.06 -12.52
CA GLU A 75 -0.56 -0.37 -13.70
C GLU A 75 -1.61 0.55 -14.34
N LEU A 76 -2.81 0.01 -14.57
CA LEU A 76 -3.94 0.78 -15.09
C LEU A 76 -4.39 1.93 -14.16
N ALA A 77 -4.33 1.71 -12.84
CA ALA A 77 -4.73 2.71 -11.86
C ALA A 77 -3.71 3.86 -11.75
N LEU A 78 -2.43 3.57 -11.93
CA LEU A 78 -1.32 4.52 -11.74
C LEU A 78 -0.95 5.28 -13.03
N GLU A 79 -1.48 4.88 -14.19
CA GLU A 79 -1.19 5.53 -15.47
C GLU A 79 -1.34 7.08 -15.45
N PRO A 80 -2.37 7.67 -14.78
CA PRO A 80 -2.51 9.11 -14.70
C PRO A 80 -1.53 9.82 -13.73
N TYR A 81 -0.75 9.06 -12.95
CA TYR A 81 0.06 9.58 -11.85
C TYR A 81 1.56 9.45 -12.15
N PRO A 82 2.23 10.49 -12.66
CA PRO A 82 3.63 10.39 -13.09
C PRO A 82 4.61 10.15 -11.93
N ASP A 83 4.21 10.48 -10.69
CA ASP A 83 5.04 10.32 -9.49
C ASP A 83 4.74 9.02 -8.72
N PHE A 84 3.83 8.18 -9.24
CA PHE A 84 3.54 6.87 -8.64
C PHE A 84 4.23 5.77 -9.44
N ARG A 85 4.75 4.77 -8.72
CA ARG A 85 5.47 3.62 -9.29
C ARG A 85 5.00 2.32 -8.67
N ILE A 86 5.14 1.23 -9.41
CA ILE A 86 4.98 -0.13 -8.89
C ILE A 86 6.37 -0.62 -8.52
N CYS A 87 6.51 -1.14 -7.29
CA CYS A 87 7.69 -1.83 -6.84
C CYS A 87 7.39 -3.33 -6.76
N ASP A 88 7.89 -4.09 -7.72
CA ASP A 88 7.61 -5.53 -7.86
C ASP A 88 8.44 -6.42 -6.91
N TYR A 89 9.17 -5.84 -5.95
CA TYR A 89 10.08 -6.56 -5.04
C TYR A 89 9.43 -7.77 -4.37
N GLU A 90 8.23 -7.61 -3.79
CA GLU A 90 7.54 -8.70 -3.10
C GLU A 90 6.98 -9.76 -4.07
N LEU A 91 6.55 -9.34 -5.27
CA LEU A 91 6.11 -10.26 -6.33
C LEU A 91 7.24 -11.13 -6.86
N GLU A 92 8.43 -10.56 -7.02
CA GLU A 92 9.62 -11.29 -7.47
C GLU A 92 10.22 -12.19 -6.39
N LYS A 93 10.23 -11.70 -5.14
CA LYS A 93 10.70 -12.48 -3.99
C LYS A 93 9.85 -13.72 -3.78
N LYS A 94 8.54 -13.61 -4.05
CA LYS A 94 7.52 -14.63 -3.77
C LYS A 94 7.43 -15.04 -2.30
N GLY A 95 6.45 -15.87 -1.93
CA GLY A 95 6.25 -16.31 -0.56
C GLY A 95 5.60 -15.24 0.32
N ILE A 96 5.79 -15.33 1.64
CA ILE A 96 5.19 -14.40 2.59
C ILE A 96 5.90 -13.05 2.51
N SER A 97 5.12 -11.99 2.32
CA SER A 97 5.59 -10.61 2.21
C SER A 97 5.65 -9.96 3.59
N TYR A 98 6.83 -9.82 4.15
CA TYR A 98 7.04 -9.09 5.40
C TYR A 98 7.52 -7.67 5.11
N THR A 99 6.81 -6.68 5.63
CA THR A 99 7.14 -5.25 5.44
C THR A 99 8.57 -4.92 5.86
N CYS A 100 9.07 -5.52 6.95
CA CYS A 100 10.44 -5.27 7.41
C CYS A 100 11.50 -5.66 6.38
N ASP A 101 11.30 -6.78 5.66
CA ASP A 101 12.24 -7.23 4.63
C ASP A 101 12.25 -6.25 3.45
N THR A 102 11.06 -5.79 3.05
CA THR A 102 10.89 -4.84 1.96
C THR A 102 11.54 -3.50 2.28
N ILE A 103 11.23 -2.93 3.45
CA ILE A 103 11.79 -1.64 3.87
C ILE A 103 13.31 -1.70 4.04
N GLN A 104 13.84 -2.78 4.63
CA GLN A 104 15.29 -2.98 4.75
C GLN A 104 15.98 -3.10 3.39
N ALA A 105 15.40 -3.85 2.45
CA ALA A 105 15.95 -4.00 1.10
C ALA A 105 15.96 -2.67 0.33
N LEU A 106 14.89 -1.88 0.43
CA LEU A 106 14.81 -0.55 -0.19
C LEU A 106 15.81 0.41 0.45
N LYS A 107 15.93 0.42 1.79
CA LYS A 107 16.89 1.27 2.50
C LYS A 107 18.34 0.91 2.17
N ALA A 108 18.65 -0.37 2.04
CA ALA A 108 19.98 -0.83 1.65
C ALA A 108 20.35 -0.42 0.21
N ALA A 109 19.36 -0.42 -0.70
CA ALA A 109 19.57 -0.01 -2.09
C ALA A 109 19.65 1.53 -2.26
N MET A 110 19.01 2.27 -1.35
CA MET A 110 18.92 3.74 -1.39
C MET A 110 19.25 4.33 -0.01
N PRO A 111 20.52 4.25 0.45
CA PRO A 111 20.91 4.62 1.83
C PRO A 111 20.65 6.09 2.15
N ASP A 112 20.75 6.99 1.16
CA ASP A 112 20.56 8.42 1.32
C ASP A 112 19.09 8.88 1.20
N THR A 113 18.18 7.98 0.77
CA THR A 113 16.75 8.28 0.63
C THR A 113 16.03 8.13 1.96
N HIS A 114 15.19 9.11 2.30
CA HIS A 114 14.27 9.00 3.40
C HIS A 114 13.02 8.22 2.97
N LEU A 115 12.79 7.08 3.60
CA LEU A 115 11.62 6.25 3.33
C LEU A 115 10.47 6.61 4.28
N TYR A 116 9.27 6.72 3.73
CA TYR A 116 8.02 6.89 4.47
C TYR A 116 7.13 5.68 4.24
N PHE A 117 6.92 4.86 5.26
CA PHE A 117 5.99 3.73 5.16
C PHE A 117 4.56 4.19 5.36
N ILE A 118 3.73 4.06 4.32
CA ILE A 118 2.33 4.49 4.31
C ILE A 118 1.44 3.31 4.71
N MET A 119 0.57 3.51 5.70
CA MET A 119 -0.38 2.51 6.16
C MET A 119 -1.70 3.14 6.60
N GLY A 120 -2.79 2.37 6.66
CA GLY A 120 -4.02 2.81 7.30
C GLY A 120 -3.84 2.93 8.82
N ALA A 121 -4.42 3.95 9.44
CA ALA A 121 -4.32 4.15 10.89
C ALA A 121 -4.88 2.97 11.70
N ASP A 122 -5.89 2.26 11.16
CA ASP A 122 -6.42 1.04 11.80
C ASP A 122 -5.35 -0.07 11.99
N SER A 123 -4.24 0.00 11.25
CA SER A 123 -3.13 -0.95 11.38
C SER A 123 -2.17 -0.62 12.52
N LEU A 124 -2.23 0.60 13.10
CA LEU A 124 -1.40 0.97 14.25
C LEU A 124 -1.68 0.08 15.47
N ASP A 125 -2.94 -0.33 15.66
CA ASP A 125 -3.34 -1.17 16.78
C ASP A 125 -2.61 -2.53 16.80
N THR A 126 -2.26 -3.04 15.63
CA THR A 126 -1.58 -4.32 15.46
C THR A 126 -0.11 -4.18 15.08
N PHE A 127 0.37 -2.98 14.79
CA PHE A 127 1.71 -2.76 14.26
C PHE A 127 2.82 -3.32 15.15
N GLY A 128 2.68 -3.18 16.47
CA GLY A 128 3.63 -3.73 17.44
C GLY A 128 3.74 -5.27 17.43
N THR A 129 2.77 -5.97 16.81
CA THR A 129 2.76 -7.43 16.67
C THR A 129 3.25 -7.92 15.30
N TRP A 130 3.61 -7.00 14.40
CA TRP A 130 4.13 -7.36 13.10
C TRP A 130 5.51 -8.04 13.21
N TYR A 131 5.92 -8.70 12.16
CA TYR A 131 7.23 -9.31 12.11
C TYR A 131 8.32 -8.23 12.05
N HIS A 132 9.14 -8.16 13.09
CA HIS A 132 10.23 -7.20 13.27
C HIS A 132 9.83 -5.72 13.04
N PRO A 133 8.84 -5.16 13.77
CA PRO A 133 8.41 -3.79 13.59
C PRO A 133 9.52 -2.76 13.91
N GLU A 134 10.43 -3.10 14.82
CA GLU A 134 11.61 -2.28 15.16
C GLU A 134 12.51 -2.03 13.94
N LYS A 135 12.61 -2.98 13.02
CA LYS A 135 13.41 -2.83 11.79
C LYS A 135 12.75 -1.89 10.79
N ILE A 136 11.40 -1.85 10.77
CA ILE A 136 10.65 -0.90 9.95
C ILE A 136 10.91 0.51 10.48
N CYS A 137 10.75 0.71 11.80
CA CYS A 137 10.96 2.01 12.46
C CYS A 137 12.40 2.52 12.34
N ALA A 138 13.39 1.63 12.32
CA ALA A 138 14.79 2.01 12.15
C ALA A 138 15.11 2.51 10.72
N CYS A 139 14.29 2.17 9.72
CA CYS A 139 14.56 2.45 8.31
C CYS A 139 13.60 3.46 7.67
N ALA A 140 12.43 3.70 8.27
CA ALA A 140 11.40 4.55 7.68
C ALA A 140 10.58 5.29 8.74
N SER A 141 10.13 6.51 8.42
CA SER A 141 9.04 7.19 9.14
C SER A 141 7.70 6.56 8.73
N ILE A 142 6.73 6.52 9.65
CA ILE A 142 5.42 5.92 9.41
C ILE A 142 4.40 7.01 9.14
N LEU A 143 3.67 6.92 8.02
CA LEU A 143 2.53 7.75 7.69
C LEU A 143 1.23 6.97 7.91
N ALA A 144 0.53 7.26 8.99
CA ALA A 144 -0.73 6.62 9.34
C ALA A 144 -1.91 7.42 8.78
N ALA A 145 -2.56 6.89 7.74
CA ALA A 145 -3.71 7.52 7.09
C ALA A 145 -4.95 7.43 7.99
N VAL A 146 -5.35 8.56 8.54
CA VAL A 146 -6.52 8.66 9.42
C VAL A 146 -7.78 8.81 8.58
N ARG A 147 -8.63 7.79 8.63
CA ARG A 147 -10.01 7.93 8.15
C ARG A 147 -10.78 8.73 9.19
N HIS A 148 -11.32 9.87 8.81
CA HIS A 148 -12.07 10.75 9.74
C HIS A 148 -13.24 9.96 10.35
N ARG A 149 -13.03 9.37 11.54
CA ARG A 149 -14.07 8.76 12.38
C ARG A 149 -14.20 9.61 13.64
N PRO A 150 -15.33 10.27 13.88
CA PRO A 150 -15.55 11.01 15.12
C PRO A 150 -15.29 10.12 16.34
N GLY A 151 -14.49 10.59 17.29
CA GLY A 151 -14.23 9.91 18.57
C GLY A 151 -13.06 8.93 18.63
N LYS A 152 -12.34 8.67 17.53
CA LYS A 152 -11.15 7.76 17.55
C LYS A 152 -9.79 8.46 17.59
N SER A 153 -9.74 9.78 17.52
CA SER A 153 -8.46 10.52 17.47
C SER A 153 -7.58 10.28 18.71
N ASP A 154 -8.16 10.25 19.89
CA ASP A 154 -7.42 10.11 21.15
C ASP A 154 -6.88 8.69 21.34
N GLU A 155 -7.59 7.68 20.82
CA GLU A 155 -7.15 6.28 20.84
C GLU A 155 -5.96 6.07 19.90
N LEU A 156 -6.04 6.60 18.68
CA LEU A 156 -4.94 6.55 17.71
C LEU A 156 -3.71 7.31 18.22
N GLN A 157 -3.91 8.47 18.86
CA GLN A 157 -2.80 9.22 19.43
C GLN A 157 -2.11 8.42 20.55
N ARG A 158 -2.87 7.84 21.48
CA ARG A 158 -2.32 6.98 22.55
C ARG A 158 -1.55 5.79 21.98
N GLN A 159 -2.09 5.12 20.95
CA GLN A 159 -1.40 4.01 20.31
C GLN A 159 -0.09 4.44 19.65
N ALA A 160 -0.11 5.57 18.94
CA ALA A 160 1.10 6.14 18.38
C ALA A 160 2.16 6.47 19.44
N ASP A 161 1.75 7.02 20.59
CA ASP A 161 2.66 7.36 21.68
C ASP A 161 3.29 6.11 22.31
N ILE A 162 2.52 5.03 22.46
CA ILE A 162 3.05 3.71 22.88
C ILE A 162 4.13 3.22 21.90
N LEU A 163 3.86 3.27 20.59
CA LEU A 163 4.81 2.82 19.58
C LEU A 163 6.05 3.73 19.50
N ARG A 164 5.90 5.03 19.67
CA ARG A 164 7.04 5.97 19.77
C ARG A 164 7.95 5.62 20.93
N GLN A 165 7.37 5.29 22.10
CA GLN A 165 8.13 4.94 23.30
C GLN A 165 8.77 3.54 23.20
N SER A 166 8.04 2.55 22.70
CA SER A 166 8.49 1.15 22.71
C SER A 166 9.40 0.79 21.54
N LEU A 167 9.22 1.41 20.35
CA LEU A 167 9.93 1.08 19.12
C LEU A 167 10.77 2.24 18.59
N ASN A 168 10.82 3.38 19.29
CA ASN A 168 11.43 4.62 18.80
C ASN A 168 10.88 5.01 17.41
N ALA A 169 9.59 4.78 17.19
CA ALA A 169 8.94 4.99 15.91
C ALA A 169 8.72 6.48 15.63
N ASP A 170 9.05 6.92 14.42
CA ASP A 170 8.68 8.25 13.91
C ASP A 170 7.34 8.14 13.19
N ILE A 171 6.25 8.54 13.85
CA ILE A 171 4.88 8.37 13.36
C ILE A 171 4.23 9.73 13.12
N HIS A 172 3.70 9.91 11.92
CA HIS A 172 2.93 11.07 11.50
C HIS A 172 1.53 10.66 11.07
N PHE A 173 0.54 11.47 11.41
CA PHE A 173 -0.83 11.27 10.94
C PHE A 173 -1.05 11.99 9.61
N LEU A 174 -1.55 11.22 8.64
CA LEU A 174 -1.87 11.70 7.33
C LEU A 174 -3.36 12.04 7.27
N GLN A 175 -3.67 13.29 6.98
CA GLN A 175 -5.05 13.74 6.78
C GLN A 175 -5.53 13.30 5.41
N THR A 176 -6.55 12.45 5.37
CA THR A 176 -7.13 11.99 4.11
C THR A 176 -8.61 12.33 4.04
N PRO A 177 -9.16 12.62 2.86
CA PRO A 177 -10.59 12.69 2.68
C PRO A 177 -11.26 11.41 3.17
N PHE A 178 -12.44 11.52 3.76
CA PHE A 178 -13.17 10.34 4.20
C PHE A 178 -13.67 9.53 3.00
N TYR A 179 -13.10 8.36 2.81
CA TYR A 179 -13.60 7.35 1.88
C TYR A 179 -13.88 6.06 2.64
N ASN A 180 -15.17 5.76 2.81
CA ASN A 180 -15.59 4.49 3.40
C ASN A 180 -15.58 3.39 2.33
N ILE A 181 -14.38 3.03 1.87
CA ILE A 181 -14.19 2.05 0.82
C ILE A 181 -13.12 1.04 1.22
N SER A 182 -13.36 -0.22 0.93
CA SER A 182 -12.37 -1.29 1.09
C SER A 182 -12.42 -2.24 -0.10
N SER A 183 -11.29 -2.87 -0.40
CA SER A 183 -11.24 -3.91 -1.43
C SER A 183 -12.23 -5.04 -1.16
N THR A 184 -12.51 -5.35 0.11
CA THR A 184 -13.51 -6.37 0.49
C THR A 184 -14.92 -5.98 0.07
N GLN A 185 -15.32 -4.73 0.33
CA GLN A 185 -16.63 -4.23 -0.13
C GLN A 185 -16.72 -4.26 -1.66
N ILE A 186 -15.67 -3.83 -2.37
CA ILE A 186 -15.63 -3.83 -3.83
C ILE A 186 -15.86 -5.25 -4.39
N ARG A 187 -15.18 -6.26 -3.85
CA ARG A 187 -15.35 -7.65 -4.32
C ARG A 187 -16.74 -8.24 -4.10
N GLN A 188 -17.52 -7.66 -3.19
CA GLN A 188 -18.88 -8.09 -2.88
C GLN A 188 -19.96 -7.34 -3.69
N MET A 189 -19.56 -6.34 -4.46
CA MET A 189 -20.48 -5.52 -5.25
C MET A 189 -20.60 -6.04 -6.68
N ASP A 190 -21.81 -5.96 -7.22
CA ASP A 190 -22.04 -6.17 -8.65
C ASP A 190 -21.22 -5.15 -9.47
N PRO A 191 -20.48 -5.56 -10.52
CA PRO A 191 -19.72 -4.67 -11.37
C PRO A 191 -20.52 -3.50 -11.95
N LYS A 192 -21.82 -3.72 -12.25
CA LYS A 192 -22.72 -2.66 -12.72
C LYS A 192 -23.01 -1.61 -11.65
N ALA A 193 -23.12 -2.04 -10.38
CA ALA A 193 -23.27 -1.12 -9.26
C ALA A 193 -21.99 -0.32 -8.99
N LEU A 194 -20.81 -0.91 -9.21
CA LEU A 194 -19.51 -0.23 -9.10
C LEU A 194 -19.35 0.89 -10.14
N ALA A 195 -19.86 0.71 -11.36
CA ALA A 195 -19.72 1.67 -12.45
C ALA A 195 -20.29 3.06 -12.12
N GLY A 196 -21.35 3.13 -11.29
CA GLY A 196 -21.99 4.38 -10.89
C GLY A 196 -21.38 5.06 -9.66
N GLN A 197 -20.48 4.40 -8.93
CA GLN A 197 -20.02 4.88 -7.61
C GLN A 197 -18.60 5.48 -7.60
N HIS A 198 -17.87 5.42 -8.71
CA HIS A 198 -16.49 5.92 -8.84
C HIS A 198 -15.54 5.41 -7.72
N LEU A 199 -15.74 4.18 -7.24
CA LEU A 199 -14.96 3.58 -6.16
C LEU A 199 -13.62 3.04 -6.65
N VAL A 200 -13.56 2.62 -7.89
CA VAL A 200 -12.34 2.16 -8.59
C VAL A 200 -12.13 3.01 -9.85
N PRO A 201 -10.89 3.20 -10.31
CA PRO A 201 -10.64 3.81 -11.60
C PRO A 201 -11.38 3.08 -12.72
N ARG A 202 -11.86 3.82 -13.72
CA ARG A 202 -12.65 3.24 -14.82
C ARG A 202 -11.89 2.14 -15.58
N SER A 203 -10.58 2.35 -15.79
CA SER A 203 -9.69 1.36 -16.41
C SER A 203 -9.59 0.06 -15.61
N VAL A 204 -9.53 0.16 -14.27
CA VAL A 204 -9.52 -1.01 -13.37
C VAL A 204 -10.86 -1.73 -13.39
N LEU A 205 -11.98 -0.99 -13.37
CA LEU A 205 -13.31 -1.60 -13.45
C LEU A 205 -13.50 -2.34 -14.77
N GLN A 206 -13.10 -1.75 -15.89
CA GLN A 206 -13.14 -2.40 -17.19
C GLN A 206 -12.34 -3.70 -17.19
N TYR A 207 -11.12 -3.66 -16.64
CA TYR A 207 -10.26 -4.83 -16.52
C TYR A 207 -10.91 -5.94 -15.68
N ILE A 208 -11.56 -5.60 -14.55
CA ILE A 208 -12.29 -6.54 -13.70
C ILE A 208 -13.41 -7.24 -14.49
N CYS A 209 -14.18 -6.47 -15.28
CA CYS A 209 -15.26 -7.00 -16.10
C CYS A 209 -14.73 -7.91 -17.24
N ASP A 210 -13.70 -7.46 -17.97
CA ASP A 210 -13.16 -8.18 -19.13
C ASP A 210 -12.53 -9.52 -18.73
N HIS A 211 -12.01 -9.62 -17.51
CA HIS A 211 -11.38 -10.83 -16.97
C HIS A 211 -12.28 -11.61 -16.00
N HIS A 212 -13.55 -11.23 -15.86
CA HIS A 212 -14.52 -11.88 -14.96
C HIS A 212 -14.00 -12.05 -13.52
N LEU A 213 -13.22 -11.06 -13.03
CA LEU A 213 -12.63 -11.14 -11.70
C LEU A 213 -13.70 -10.91 -10.62
N TYR A 214 -13.61 -11.68 -9.55
CA TYR A 214 -14.54 -11.61 -8.40
C TYR A 214 -15.96 -12.11 -8.65
N GLU A 215 -16.26 -12.72 -9.80
CA GLU A 215 -17.55 -13.38 -10.04
C GLU A 215 -17.64 -14.70 -9.24
N GLU A 216 -18.83 -15.06 -8.77
CA GLU A 216 -19.04 -16.30 -8.03
C GLU A 216 -18.72 -17.51 -8.92
N GLY A 217 -17.81 -18.38 -8.46
CA GLY A 217 -17.46 -19.64 -9.16
C GLY A 217 -16.22 -19.57 -10.06
N VAL A 218 -15.62 -18.41 -10.26
CA VAL A 218 -14.34 -18.31 -10.98
C VAL A 218 -13.19 -18.53 -9.99
N GLN A 219 -12.58 -19.72 -10.04
CA GLN A 219 -11.35 -19.99 -9.30
C GLN A 219 -10.22 -19.10 -9.83
N ALA A 220 -9.51 -18.44 -8.92
CA ALA A 220 -8.26 -17.76 -9.26
C ALA A 220 -7.27 -18.82 -9.75
N ASN A 221 -7.10 -18.93 -11.06
CA ASN A 221 -6.01 -19.71 -11.63
C ASN A 221 -4.70 -18.98 -11.37
N GLU A 222 -3.72 -19.74 -10.88
CA GLU A 222 -2.35 -19.32 -10.56
C GLU A 222 -1.61 -18.64 -11.73
#